data_6f90ad403dd1929fcaedd37543cbcde4
#
_entry.id   6f90ad403dd1929fcaedd37543cbcde4
#
_cell.length_a   1.000
_cell.length_b   1.000
_cell.length_c   1.000
_cell.angle_alpha   90.00
_cell.angle_beta   90.00
_cell.angle_gamma   90.00
#
_symmetry.space_group_name_H-M   'P 1'
#
loop_
_entity.id
_entity.type
_entity.pdbx_description
1 polymer ?
#
loop_
_entity_poly.entity_id
_entity_poly.type
_entity_poly.pdbx_seq_one_letter_code
_entity_poly.pdbx_strand_id
1 'polypeptide(L)'
;TNNITFIKTEAETIEWAKKARGAEIGKLLRQVKSIPDKEAPVFVVGDFNEPSHLDWTEAAAKAGRHPIKVAYPTSTGMAKAGFTDSYRKIYPDEMKNPGITWSPAYKVGDPRTHHDRIDFVYFKGKGLQVKDVKILGENKENADIVVTPYPSDHRAVVASFKISIER
;
A
#
# COMPACT_ATOMS: atom_id res chain seq x y z
N THR A 1 -15.67 -0.30 -28.45
CA THR A 1 -14.25 -0.47 -28.11
C THR A 1 -13.81 0.77 -27.35
N ASN A 2 -13.87 0.75 -26.03
CA ASN A 2 -13.35 1.81 -25.20
C ASN A 2 -11.82 1.78 -25.34
N ASN A 3 -11.25 2.74 -26.03
CA ASN A 3 -9.82 3.00 -26.00
C ASN A 3 -9.46 3.46 -24.60
N ILE A 4 -9.14 2.51 -23.73
CA ILE A 4 -8.48 2.81 -22.46
C ILE A 4 -7.08 3.30 -22.84
N THR A 5 -6.87 4.61 -22.76
CA THR A 5 -5.55 5.20 -22.96
C THR A 5 -4.71 4.80 -21.77
N PHE A 6 -3.91 3.74 -21.91
CA PHE A 6 -2.97 3.34 -20.88
C PHE A 6 -1.92 4.45 -20.69
N ILE A 7 -1.73 4.84 -19.44
CA ILE A 7 -0.64 5.74 -19.05
C ILE A 7 0.67 5.05 -19.43
N LYS A 8 1.51 5.72 -20.20
CA LYS A 8 2.70 5.12 -20.81
C LYS A 8 4.00 5.48 -20.12
N THR A 9 4.00 6.52 -19.29
CA THR A 9 5.21 7.02 -18.64
C THR A 9 5.00 7.21 -17.14
N GLU A 10 6.10 7.11 -16.38
CA GLU A 10 6.10 7.40 -14.94
C GLU A 10 5.62 8.82 -14.64
N ALA A 11 6.04 9.80 -15.44
CA ALA A 11 5.67 11.20 -15.27
C ALA A 11 4.15 11.41 -15.40
N GLU A 12 3.53 10.84 -16.44
CA GLU A 12 2.06 10.88 -16.62
C GLU A 12 1.33 10.23 -15.46
N THR A 13 1.80 9.06 -15.01
CA THR A 13 1.20 8.33 -13.88
C THR A 13 1.24 9.18 -12.60
N ILE A 14 2.38 9.79 -12.30
CA ILE A 14 2.53 10.68 -11.15
C ILE A 14 1.63 11.91 -11.25
N GLU A 15 1.49 12.49 -12.45
CA GLU A 15 0.61 13.63 -12.67
C GLU A 15 -0.87 13.25 -12.41
N TRP A 16 -1.31 12.11 -12.94
CA TRP A 16 -2.65 11.60 -12.70
C TRP A 16 -2.91 11.28 -11.21
N ALA A 17 -1.96 10.64 -10.54
CA ALA A 17 -2.05 10.37 -9.10
C ALA A 17 -2.19 11.68 -8.30
N LYS A 18 -1.39 12.71 -8.62
CA LYS A 18 -1.49 14.03 -7.99
C LYS A 18 -2.83 14.71 -8.26
N LYS A 19 -3.37 14.62 -9.47
CA LYS A 19 -4.70 15.15 -9.80
C LYS A 19 -5.81 14.45 -9.02
N ALA A 20 -5.71 13.13 -8.90
CA ALA A 20 -6.73 12.30 -8.25
C ALA A 20 -6.74 12.45 -6.72
N ARG A 21 -5.55 12.48 -6.07
CA ARG A 21 -5.42 12.35 -4.60
C ARG A 21 -4.51 13.41 -3.95
N GLY A 22 -3.83 14.24 -4.75
CA GLY A 22 -2.80 15.15 -4.24
C GLY A 22 -3.30 16.15 -3.19
N ALA A 23 -4.55 16.58 -3.28
CA ALA A 23 -5.12 17.53 -2.31
C ALA A 23 -5.29 16.88 -0.93
N GLU A 24 -5.88 15.67 -0.87
CA GLU A 24 -6.11 14.91 0.36
C GLU A 24 -4.80 14.46 0.98
N ILE A 25 -3.91 13.89 0.17
CA ILE A 25 -2.59 13.46 0.60
C ILE A 25 -1.75 14.65 1.10
N GLY A 26 -1.84 15.79 0.43
CA GLY A 26 -1.19 17.01 0.90
C GLY A 26 -1.67 17.48 2.28
N LYS A 27 -2.98 17.35 2.57
CA LYS A 27 -3.53 17.63 3.91
C LYS A 27 -3.01 16.62 4.94
N LEU A 28 -3.10 15.32 4.62
CA LEU A 28 -2.60 14.24 5.48
C LEU A 28 -1.12 14.45 5.82
N LEU A 29 -0.26 14.66 4.82
CA LEU A 29 1.18 14.84 5.03
C LEU A 29 1.51 16.07 5.86
N ARG A 30 0.74 17.15 5.77
CA ARG A 30 0.90 18.31 6.67
C ARG A 30 0.56 17.97 8.10
N GLN A 31 -0.56 17.26 8.34
CA GLN A 31 -0.99 16.83 9.66
C GLN A 31 0.03 15.89 10.31
N VAL A 32 0.47 14.83 9.60
CA VAL A 32 1.41 13.88 10.18
C VAL A 32 2.81 14.46 10.41
N LYS A 33 3.22 15.46 9.64
CA LYS A 33 4.49 16.19 9.86
C LYS A 33 4.45 17.06 11.11
N SER A 34 3.29 17.53 11.54
CA SER A 34 3.14 18.32 12.77
C SER A 34 3.17 17.48 14.04
N ILE A 35 3.10 16.15 13.94
CA ILE A 35 3.17 15.25 15.09
C ILE A 35 4.63 15.07 15.48
N PRO A 36 5.03 15.42 16.73
CA PRO A 36 6.40 15.27 17.22
C PRO A 36 6.86 13.80 17.20
N ASP A 37 8.09 13.54 16.76
CA ASP A 37 8.66 12.18 16.68
C ASP A 37 8.89 11.50 18.03
N LYS A 38 8.82 12.27 19.13
CA LYS A 38 9.17 11.83 20.49
C LYS A 38 7.98 11.39 21.33
N GLU A 39 6.77 11.55 20.81
CA GLU A 39 5.53 11.26 21.55
C GLU A 39 4.97 9.86 21.23
N ALA A 40 3.67 9.72 21.29
CA ALA A 40 3.00 8.43 21.08
C ALA A 40 3.25 7.84 19.68
N PRO A 41 3.20 6.51 19.55
CA PRO A 41 3.18 5.85 18.25
C PRO A 41 2.07 6.39 17.36
N VAL A 42 2.39 6.62 16.07
CA VAL A 42 1.44 7.14 15.09
C VAL A 42 1.19 6.07 14.04
N PHE A 43 -0.08 5.81 13.78
CA PHE A 43 -0.53 4.93 12.70
C PHE A 43 -1.36 5.72 11.70
N VAL A 44 -1.14 5.45 10.41
CA VAL A 44 -1.98 5.95 9.31
C VAL A 44 -2.43 4.74 8.52
N VAL A 45 -3.73 4.47 8.53
CA VAL A 45 -4.30 3.23 7.98
C VAL A 45 -5.47 3.51 7.07
N GLY A 46 -5.66 2.68 6.05
CA GLY A 46 -6.82 2.73 5.17
C GLY A 46 -6.50 2.40 3.72
N ASP A 47 -7.54 2.56 2.89
CA ASP A 47 -7.44 2.55 1.44
C ASP A 47 -6.92 3.92 0.95
N PHE A 48 -5.79 3.90 0.26
CA PHE A 48 -5.18 5.09 -0.33
C PHE A 48 -5.55 5.28 -1.80
N ASN A 49 -6.25 4.30 -2.39
CA ASN A 49 -6.59 4.29 -3.82
C ASN A 49 -5.40 4.60 -4.74
N GLU A 50 -4.19 4.31 -4.29
CA GLU A 50 -2.94 4.52 -5.00
C GLU A 50 -1.95 3.43 -4.59
N PRO A 51 -1.30 2.74 -5.55
CA PRO A 51 -0.29 1.73 -5.25
C PRO A 51 0.96 2.31 -4.56
N SER A 52 1.84 1.44 -4.10
CA SER A 52 3.10 1.84 -3.48
C SER A 52 4.27 1.85 -4.47
N HIS A 53 5.18 2.83 -4.31
CA HIS A 53 6.48 2.82 -4.99
C HIS A 53 7.34 1.60 -4.62
N LEU A 54 7.03 0.93 -3.50
CA LEU A 54 7.68 -0.31 -3.06
C LEU A 54 7.12 -1.55 -3.76
N ASP A 55 6.05 -1.41 -4.52
CA ASP A 55 5.41 -2.48 -5.29
C ASP A 55 5.63 -2.30 -6.79
N TRP A 56 5.55 -1.06 -7.26
CA TRP A 56 5.78 -0.70 -8.67
C TRP A 56 7.26 -0.41 -8.92
N THR A 57 8.08 -1.43 -8.74
CA THR A 57 9.54 -1.35 -8.85
C THR A 57 10.02 -1.65 -10.26
N GLU A 58 11.31 -1.42 -10.49
CA GLU A 58 11.98 -1.82 -11.73
C GLU A 58 11.96 -3.35 -11.92
N ALA A 59 12.06 -4.12 -10.81
CA ALA A 59 12.00 -5.58 -10.84
C ALA A 59 10.60 -6.06 -11.25
N ALA A 60 9.56 -5.47 -10.68
CA ALA A 60 8.17 -5.78 -11.01
C ALA A 60 7.84 -5.44 -12.49
N ALA A 61 8.36 -4.32 -13.00
CA ALA A 61 8.19 -3.94 -14.40
C ALA A 61 8.92 -4.92 -15.34
N LYS A 62 10.16 -5.28 -15.06
CA LYS A 62 10.92 -6.27 -15.86
C LYS A 62 10.27 -7.65 -15.87
N ALA A 63 9.62 -8.03 -14.79
CA ALA A 63 8.89 -9.29 -14.70
C ALA A 63 7.48 -9.25 -15.31
N GLY A 64 7.07 -8.12 -15.87
CA GLY A 64 5.76 -7.93 -16.50
C GLY A 64 4.57 -7.88 -15.53
N ARG A 65 4.83 -7.70 -14.22
CA ARG A 65 3.75 -7.54 -13.23
C ARG A 65 3.06 -6.20 -13.35
N HIS A 66 3.83 -5.16 -13.62
CA HIS A 66 3.37 -3.81 -13.92
C HIS A 66 3.97 -3.33 -15.25
N PRO A 67 3.31 -2.44 -15.98
CA PRO A 67 3.82 -1.99 -17.29
C PRO A 67 5.11 -1.18 -17.18
N ILE A 68 5.27 -0.44 -16.08
CA ILE A 68 6.42 0.44 -15.80
C ILE A 68 6.68 0.53 -14.29
N LYS A 69 7.87 0.96 -13.91
CA LYS A 69 8.16 1.44 -12.56
C LYS A 69 7.48 2.78 -12.32
N VAL A 70 6.94 3.00 -11.11
CA VAL A 70 6.35 4.28 -10.71
C VAL A 70 6.68 4.63 -9.26
N ALA A 71 7.27 5.82 -9.04
CA ALA A 71 7.47 6.39 -7.72
C ALA A 71 6.22 7.13 -7.24
N TYR A 72 5.17 6.37 -6.91
CA TYR A 72 3.88 6.92 -6.50
C TYR A 72 3.98 7.96 -5.40
N PRO A 73 3.35 9.15 -5.55
CA PRO A 73 3.57 10.30 -4.68
C PRO A 73 3.08 10.09 -3.25
N THR A 74 1.99 9.35 -3.03
CA THR A 74 1.48 9.07 -1.69
C THR A 74 2.47 8.26 -0.87
N SER A 75 2.87 7.10 -1.35
CA SER A 75 3.77 6.19 -0.62
C SER A 75 5.17 6.79 -0.46
N THR A 76 5.69 7.50 -1.46
CA THR A 76 6.95 8.25 -1.33
C THR A 76 6.84 9.41 -0.34
N GLY A 77 5.69 10.08 -0.29
CA GLY A 77 5.39 11.14 0.68
C GLY A 77 5.36 10.62 2.12
N MET A 78 4.71 9.48 2.34
CA MET A 78 4.67 8.80 3.65
C MET A 78 6.08 8.40 4.12
N ALA A 79 6.89 7.79 3.24
CA ALA A 79 8.27 7.43 3.55
C ALA A 79 9.12 8.67 3.91
N LYS A 80 9.01 9.78 3.15
CA LYS A 80 9.68 11.05 3.43
C LYS A 80 9.21 11.72 4.74
N ALA A 81 7.98 11.43 5.18
CA ALA A 81 7.46 11.87 6.48
C ALA A 81 7.88 10.95 7.64
N GLY A 82 8.73 9.95 7.39
CA GLY A 82 9.28 9.02 8.38
C GLY A 82 8.38 7.83 8.70
N PHE A 83 7.32 7.60 7.92
CA PHE A 83 6.48 6.42 8.09
C PHE A 83 7.06 5.20 7.40
N THR A 84 6.87 4.06 8.03
CA THR A 84 7.22 2.73 7.50
C THR A 84 5.94 2.02 7.07
N ASP A 85 5.95 1.42 5.89
CA ASP A 85 4.94 0.47 5.43
C ASP A 85 5.13 -0.85 6.18
N SER A 86 4.14 -1.26 6.98
CA SER A 86 4.24 -2.46 7.82
C SER A 86 4.37 -3.73 6.98
N TYR A 87 3.65 -3.83 5.87
CA TYR A 87 3.69 -5.01 5.01
C TYR A 87 5.07 -5.17 4.37
N ARG A 88 5.62 -4.13 3.76
CA ARG A 88 6.95 -4.16 3.14
C ARG A 88 8.08 -4.25 4.16
N LYS A 89 7.84 -3.87 5.41
CA LYS A 89 8.82 -4.09 6.50
C LYS A 89 8.99 -5.58 6.82
N ILE A 90 7.91 -6.37 6.77
CA ILE A 90 7.94 -7.82 7.01
C ILE A 90 8.25 -8.58 5.73
N TYR A 91 7.67 -8.16 4.61
CA TYR A 91 7.79 -8.81 3.30
C TYR A 91 8.46 -7.85 2.30
N PRO A 92 9.79 -7.68 2.34
CA PRO A 92 10.49 -6.69 1.51
C PRO A 92 10.53 -7.05 0.01
N ASP A 93 10.32 -8.32 -0.34
CA ASP A 93 10.33 -8.82 -1.72
C ASP A 93 8.90 -8.77 -2.28
N GLU A 94 8.62 -7.75 -3.09
CA GLU A 94 7.31 -7.52 -3.70
C GLU A 94 6.95 -8.59 -4.75
N MET A 95 7.94 -9.26 -5.28
CA MET A 95 7.73 -10.31 -6.28
C MET A 95 7.23 -11.61 -5.63
N LYS A 96 7.77 -11.96 -4.45
CA LYS A 96 7.35 -13.14 -3.69
C LYS A 96 6.06 -12.88 -2.91
N ASN A 97 5.91 -11.66 -2.41
CA ASN A 97 4.81 -11.29 -1.52
C ASN A 97 4.08 -10.06 -2.08
N PRO A 98 3.24 -10.20 -3.10
CA PRO A 98 2.55 -9.06 -3.71
C PRO A 98 1.60 -8.34 -2.75
N GLY A 99 0.95 -9.07 -1.85
CA GLY A 99 0.05 -8.52 -0.83
C GLY A 99 -1.16 -7.79 -1.42
N ILE A 100 -1.68 -8.27 -2.53
CA ILE A 100 -2.77 -7.63 -3.28
C ILE A 100 -4.00 -7.47 -2.40
N THR A 101 -4.47 -6.24 -2.23
CA THR A 101 -5.70 -5.93 -1.48
C THR A 101 -6.89 -5.58 -2.37
N TRP A 102 -6.65 -5.04 -3.55
CA TRP A 102 -7.66 -4.77 -4.57
C TRP A 102 -7.49 -5.73 -5.75
N SER A 103 -8.44 -6.51 -6.20
CA SER A 103 -9.78 -6.69 -5.64
C SER A 103 -10.09 -8.19 -5.51
N PRO A 104 -10.70 -8.66 -4.42
CA PRO A 104 -11.17 -10.05 -4.31
C PRO A 104 -12.34 -10.40 -5.24
N ALA A 105 -13.01 -9.40 -5.80
CA ALA A 105 -14.13 -9.59 -6.73
C ALA A 105 -13.70 -10.20 -8.08
N TYR A 106 -12.40 -10.19 -8.41
CA TYR A 106 -11.86 -10.72 -9.66
C TYR A 106 -10.66 -11.62 -9.38
N LYS A 107 -10.47 -12.64 -10.24
CA LYS A 107 -9.25 -13.46 -10.18
C LYS A 107 -8.02 -12.61 -10.50
N VAL A 108 -6.92 -12.88 -9.83
CA VAL A 108 -5.63 -12.22 -10.14
C VAL A 108 -5.27 -12.47 -11.61
N GLY A 109 -4.94 -11.40 -12.32
CA GLY A 109 -4.68 -11.42 -13.75
C GLY A 109 -5.90 -11.21 -14.65
N ASP A 110 -7.09 -10.96 -14.08
CA ASP A 110 -8.28 -10.62 -14.87
C ASP A 110 -8.09 -9.26 -15.56
N PRO A 111 -8.21 -9.18 -16.90
CA PRO A 111 -7.93 -7.94 -17.63
C PRO A 111 -8.96 -6.83 -17.41
N ARG A 112 -10.05 -7.12 -16.71
CA ARG A 112 -11.10 -6.13 -16.40
C ARG A 112 -10.76 -5.22 -15.22
N THR A 113 -9.72 -5.56 -14.46
CA THR A 113 -9.29 -4.78 -13.30
C THR A 113 -7.77 -4.85 -13.12
N HIS A 114 -7.23 -3.89 -12.38
CA HIS A 114 -5.87 -3.96 -11.86
C HIS A 114 -5.86 -4.65 -10.51
N HIS A 115 -4.79 -5.37 -10.22
CA HIS A 115 -4.60 -6.07 -8.96
C HIS A 115 -3.42 -5.43 -8.24
N ASP A 116 -3.73 -4.53 -7.31
CA ASP A 116 -2.75 -3.75 -6.58
C ASP A 116 -2.94 -3.87 -5.07
N ARG A 117 -1.89 -3.58 -4.35
CA ARG A 117 -1.94 -3.31 -2.92
C ARG A 117 -2.14 -1.81 -2.74
N ILE A 118 -3.32 -1.42 -2.29
CA ILE A 118 -3.73 -0.02 -2.10
C ILE A 118 -4.21 0.27 -0.67
N ASP A 119 -4.32 -0.77 0.15
CA ASP A 119 -4.66 -0.68 1.57
C ASP A 119 -3.38 -0.84 2.40
N PHE A 120 -3.12 0.11 3.29
CA PHE A 120 -1.87 0.18 4.03
C PHE A 120 -2.08 0.36 5.52
N VAL A 121 -1.13 -0.17 6.29
CA VAL A 121 -0.88 0.16 7.68
C VAL A 121 0.51 0.80 7.75
N TYR A 122 0.56 2.11 7.68
CA TYR A 122 1.78 2.88 7.92
C TYR A 122 1.96 3.14 9.41
N PHE A 123 3.19 3.10 9.88
CA PHE A 123 3.50 3.39 11.27
C PHE A 123 4.77 4.22 11.42
N LYS A 124 4.83 4.99 12.53
CA LYS A 124 5.96 5.80 12.94
C LYS A 124 5.97 5.92 14.45
N GLY A 125 7.13 5.90 15.09
CA GLY A 125 7.30 6.13 16.52
C GLY A 125 8.48 5.38 17.10
N LYS A 126 9.09 5.96 18.15
CA LYS A 126 10.19 5.33 18.89
C LYS A 126 9.66 4.12 19.66
N GLY A 127 10.44 3.05 19.70
CA GLY A 127 10.06 1.81 20.41
C GLY A 127 8.97 0.99 19.75
N LEU A 128 8.46 1.39 18.58
CA LEU A 128 7.44 0.66 17.82
C LEU A 128 8.08 -0.31 16.84
N GLN A 129 7.73 -1.58 16.95
CA GLN A 129 8.23 -2.65 16.09
C GLN A 129 7.07 -3.47 15.55
N VAL A 130 6.93 -3.54 14.21
CA VAL A 130 6.01 -4.48 13.58
C VAL A 130 6.52 -5.91 13.79
N LYS A 131 5.62 -6.82 14.18
CA LYS A 131 5.94 -8.24 14.48
C LYS A 131 5.40 -9.17 13.42
N ASP A 132 4.23 -8.89 12.92
CA ASP A 132 3.54 -9.71 11.93
C ASP A 132 2.59 -8.86 11.13
N VAL A 133 2.40 -9.21 9.85
CA VAL A 133 1.39 -8.61 8.99
C VAL A 133 0.74 -9.71 8.17
N LYS A 134 -0.59 -9.68 8.10
CA LYS A 134 -1.39 -10.66 7.37
C LYS A 134 -2.41 -9.96 6.48
N ILE A 135 -2.70 -10.60 5.36
CA ILE A 135 -3.82 -10.24 4.51
C ILE A 135 -5.03 -11.09 4.94
N LEU A 136 -6.16 -10.45 5.18
CA LEU A 136 -7.44 -11.09 5.43
C LEU A 136 -8.32 -10.96 4.18
N GLY A 137 -8.86 -12.07 3.70
CA GLY A 137 -9.60 -12.07 2.43
C GLY A 137 -10.45 -13.31 2.22
N GLU A 138 -10.82 -13.54 0.99
CA GLU A 138 -11.86 -14.48 0.54
C GLU A 138 -11.37 -15.92 0.37
N ASN A 139 -10.05 -16.13 0.17
CA ASN A 139 -9.51 -17.47 -0.11
C ASN A 139 -8.05 -17.61 0.31
N LYS A 140 -7.56 -18.85 0.42
CA LYS A 140 -6.19 -19.18 0.84
C LYS A 140 -5.10 -18.86 -0.19
N GLU A 141 -5.47 -18.66 -1.44
CA GLU A 141 -4.53 -18.33 -2.50
C GLU A 141 -4.02 -16.89 -2.36
N ASN A 142 -4.90 -16.00 -1.87
CA ASN A 142 -4.65 -14.57 -1.84
C ASN A 142 -4.61 -13.95 -0.42
N ALA A 143 -4.91 -14.74 0.62
CA ALA A 143 -5.00 -14.25 1.98
C ALA A 143 -4.48 -15.26 3.00
N ASP A 144 -3.85 -14.74 4.06
CA ASP A 144 -3.37 -15.52 5.21
C ASP A 144 -4.51 -15.92 6.15
N ILE A 145 -5.52 -15.03 6.27
CA ILE A 145 -6.72 -15.24 7.08
C ILE A 145 -7.92 -15.25 6.14
N VAL A 146 -8.65 -16.37 6.13
CA VAL A 146 -9.82 -16.55 5.27
C VAL A 146 -11.11 -16.33 6.02
N VAL A 147 -12.01 -15.53 5.47
CA VAL A 147 -13.37 -15.29 5.98
C VAL A 147 -14.39 -15.64 4.88
N THR A 148 -15.40 -16.44 5.22
CA THR A 148 -16.43 -16.88 4.29
C THR A 148 -17.81 -16.74 4.91
N PRO A 149 -18.79 -16.05 4.26
CA PRO A 149 -18.61 -15.23 3.06
C PRO A 149 -17.76 -14.00 3.33
N TYR A 150 -16.98 -13.57 2.32
CA TYR A 150 -16.16 -12.36 2.44
C TYR A 150 -17.00 -11.12 2.05
N PRO A 151 -17.11 -10.10 2.93
CA PRO A 151 -18.14 -9.06 2.79
C PRO A 151 -17.67 -7.80 2.06
N SER A 152 -16.44 -7.78 1.51
CA SER A 152 -15.84 -6.57 0.94
C SER A 152 -15.20 -6.86 -0.43
N ASP A 153 -15.09 -5.82 -1.23
CA ASP A 153 -14.33 -5.80 -2.49
C ASP A 153 -12.85 -5.40 -2.30
N HIS A 154 -12.42 -5.16 -1.04
CA HIS A 154 -11.02 -5.05 -0.62
C HIS A 154 -10.64 -6.17 0.35
N ARG A 155 -9.40 -6.66 0.29
CA ARG A 155 -8.80 -7.44 1.38
C ARG A 155 -8.28 -6.51 2.45
N ALA A 156 -8.40 -6.92 3.71
CA ALA A 156 -7.91 -6.13 4.83
C ALA A 156 -6.44 -6.47 5.18
N VAL A 157 -5.72 -5.47 5.67
CA VAL A 157 -4.35 -5.63 6.19
C VAL A 157 -4.42 -5.65 7.72
N VAL A 158 -3.93 -6.72 8.34
CA VAL A 158 -3.85 -6.89 9.79
C VAL A 158 -2.38 -6.86 10.21
N ALA A 159 -1.98 -5.88 11.02
CA ALA A 159 -0.60 -5.75 11.49
C ALA A 159 -0.52 -5.80 13.02
N SER A 160 0.42 -6.59 13.53
CA SER A 160 0.70 -6.74 14.96
C SER A 160 1.99 -6.02 15.32
N PHE A 161 1.97 -5.27 16.43
CA PHE A 161 3.09 -4.47 16.89
C PHE A 161 3.50 -4.77 18.31
N LYS A 162 4.80 -4.66 18.58
CA LYS A 162 5.34 -4.51 19.93
C LYS A 162 5.64 -3.05 20.18
N ILE A 163 5.22 -2.54 21.35
CA ILE A 163 5.55 -1.20 21.81
C ILE A 163 6.45 -1.34 23.03
N SER A 164 7.67 -0.78 22.96
CA SER A 164 8.58 -0.67 24.10
C SER A 164 8.48 0.73 24.67
N ILE A 165 7.91 0.86 25.85
CA ILE A 165 7.83 2.13 26.58
C ILE A 165 9.10 2.24 27.41
N GLU A 166 10.00 3.17 27.06
CA GLU A 166 11.11 3.55 27.96
C GLU A 166 10.47 4.27 29.16
N ARG A 167 10.64 3.73 30.35
CA ARG A 167 10.29 4.37 31.62
C ARG A 167 11.36 5.33 32.06
#